data_6c66ac6a876ebc9a26106cb3e2b17172
#
_entry.id   6c66ac6a876ebc9a26106cb3e2b17172
#
_cell.length_a   1.000
_cell.length_b   1.000
_cell.length_c   1.000
_cell.angle_alpha   90.00
_cell.angle_beta   90.00
_cell.angle_gamma   90.00
#
_symmetry.space_group_name_H-M   'P 1'
#
loop_
_entity.id
_entity.type
_entity.pdbx_description
1 polymer ?
#
loop_
_entity_poly.entity_id
_entity_poly.type
_entity_poly.pdbx_seq_one_letter_code
_entity_poly.pdbx_strand_id
1 'polypeptide(L)'
;YNYEEILKYFYGDNILFAEAQIVSGVPVSFVGTTLEIGSKGTPVRTIQNQLNAISNSYPAIPKVAEDGIYGPATAEAVRTFQRIFGLPQTGVVDFKTWYEISRVYVAVTKIASLHPII
;
A
#
# COMPACT_ATOMS: atom_id res chain seq x y z
N TYR A 1 -17.23 -1.96 2.62
CA TYR A 1 -16.60 -0.90 1.88
C TYR A 1 -16.21 -1.36 0.53
N ASN A 2 -16.31 -0.51 -0.43
CA ASN A 2 -15.71 -0.77 -1.70
C ASN A 2 -14.62 0.27 -1.90
N TYR A 3 -13.76 0.03 -2.87
CA TYR A 3 -12.61 0.91 -3.05
C TYR A 3 -13.02 2.30 -3.50
N GLU A 4 -14.09 2.38 -4.23
CA GLU A 4 -14.57 3.65 -4.71
C GLU A 4 -14.91 4.57 -3.56
N GLU A 5 -15.59 4.04 -2.58
CA GLU A 5 -15.97 4.81 -1.44
C GLU A 5 -14.76 5.19 -0.59
N ILE A 6 -13.82 4.28 -0.46
CA ILE A 6 -12.60 4.56 0.27
C ILE A 6 -11.82 5.66 -0.39
N LEU A 7 -11.68 5.58 -1.69
CA LEU A 7 -10.93 6.59 -2.41
C LEU A 7 -11.58 7.96 -2.27
N LYS A 8 -12.89 8.01 -2.38
CA LYS A 8 -13.60 9.25 -2.23
C LYS A 8 -13.36 9.84 -0.86
N TYR A 9 -13.38 9.02 0.15
CA TYR A 9 -13.18 9.47 1.49
C TYR A 9 -11.79 10.05 1.71
N PHE A 10 -10.77 9.39 1.19
CA PHE A 10 -9.42 9.82 1.43
C PHE A 10 -8.96 10.96 0.54
N TYR A 11 -9.45 11.00 -0.66
CA TYR A 11 -8.99 12.02 -1.60
C TYR A 11 -9.88 13.24 -1.60
N GLY A 12 -11.01 13.15 -0.91
CA GLY A 12 -11.91 14.26 -0.90
C GLY A 12 -12.88 14.18 -2.07
N ASP A 13 -14.11 14.54 -1.81
CA ASP A 13 -15.11 14.38 -2.81
C ASP A 13 -14.97 15.33 -3.94
N ASN A 14 -14.34 16.45 -3.70
CA ASN A 14 -14.19 17.44 -4.75
C ASN A 14 -13.20 16.99 -5.80
N ILE A 15 -12.45 16.01 -5.53
CA ILE A 15 -11.39 15.62 -6.42
C ILE A 15 -11.88 14.72 -7.47
N LEU A 16 -12.77 13.88 -7.18
CA LEU A 16 -13.20 12.93 -8.08
C LEU A 16 -11.99 12.26 -8.57
N PHE A 17 -11.68 11.27 -8.24
CA PHE A 17 -10.51 10.53 -8.50
C PHE A 17 -9.70 10.86 -9.69
N ALA A 18 -10.31 11.35 -10.75
CA ALA A 18 -9.57 11.71 -11.93
C ALA A 18 -8.50 12.68 -11.59
N GLU A 19 -8.82 13.58 -10.71
CA GLU A 19 -7.83 14.54 -10.32
C GLU A 19 -7.06 14.09 -9.12
N ALA A 20 -7.64 13.23 -8.35
CA ALA A 20 -7.03 12.86 -7.10
C ALA A 20 -5.67 12.25 -7.29
N GLN A 21 -5.49 11.52 -8.34
CA GLN A 21 -4.24 10.83 -8.49
C GLN A 21 -3.08 11.75 -8.72
N ILE A 22 -3.35 12.98 -9.08
CA ILE A 22 -2.26 13.91 -9.28
C ILE A 22 -2.08 14.82 -8.09
N VAL A 23 -2.89 14.68 -7.08
CA VAL A 23 -2.75 15.50 -5.90
C VAL A 23 -1.67 14.90 -5.03
N SER A 24 -0.72 15.70 -4.67
CA SER A 24 0.37 15.22 -3.87
C SER A 24 -0.15 14.84 -2.49
N GLY A 25 0.50 13.87 -1.89
CA GLY A 25 0.12 13.46 -0.56
C GLY A 25 -0.84 12.31 -0.52
N VAL A 26 -1.49 12.00 -1.62
CA VAL A 26 -2.36 10.84 -1.63
C VAL A 26 -1.58 9.65 -2.11
N PRO A 27 -2.02 8.46 -1.77
CA PRO A 27 -1.34 7.27 -2.27
C PRO A 27 -1.35 7.28 -3.78
N VAL A 28 -0.26 6.82 -4.31
CA VAL A 28 -0.13 6.77 -5.75
C VAL A 28 -1.13 5.78 -6.31
N SER A 29 -1.76 6.14 -7.40
CA SER A 29 -2.69 5.23 -8.07
C SER A 29 -1.95 4.02 -8.59
N PHE A 30 -2.70 2.94 -8.74
CA PHE A 30 -2.12 1.75 -9.33
C PHE A 30 -1.62 2.08 -10.72
N VAL A 31 -0.40 1.65 -11.01
CA VAL A 31 0.25 2.05 -12.25
C VAL A 31 -0.17 1.22 -13.44
N GLY A 32 -1.03 0.24 -13.25
CA GLY A 32 -1.50 -0.56 -14.36
C GLY A 32 -0.64 -1.76 -14.67
N THR A 33 0.43 -1.95 -13.92
CA THR A 33 1.34 -3.06 -14.14
C THR A 33 1.56 -3.76 -12.81
N THR A 34 1.46 -5.06 -12.82
CA THR A 34 1.73 -5.85 -11.62
C THR A 34 3.20 -5.70 -11.24
N LEU A 35 3.44 -5.51 -9.96
CA LEU A 35 4.81 -5.44 -9.46
C LEU A 35 5.21 -6.81 -8.95
N GLU A 36 6.39 -7.24 -9.35
CA GLU A 36 6.88 -8.58 -9.01
C GLU A 36 8.39 -8.58 -8.98
N ILE A 37 8.99 -9.68 -8.63
CA ILE A 37 10.45 -9.75 -8.58
C ILE A 37 11.00 -9.31 -9.91
N GLY A 38 11.91 -8.34 -9.86
CA GLY A 38 12.48 -7.74 -11.05
C GLY A 38 11.94 -6.37 -11.34
N SER A 39 10.80 -6.01 -10.77
CA SER A 39 10.27 -4.66 -10.94
C SER A 39 11.14 -3.65 -10.21
N LYS A 40 11.24 -2.45 -10.74
CA LYS A 40 12.06 -1.40 -10.14
C LYS A 40 11.35 -0.06 -10.29
N GLY A 41 11.72 0.86 -9.43
CA GLY A 41 11.27 2.22 -9.56
C GLY A 41 10.42 2.70 -8.41
N THR A 42 9.85 3.88 -8.60
CA THR A 42 9.06 4.54 -7.57
C THR A 42 7.87 3.71 -7.07
N PRO A 43 7.13 3.04 -7.93
CA PRO A 43 6.01 2.24 -7.40
C PRO A 43 6.46 1.15 -6.45
N VAL A 44 7.62 0.55 -6.72
CA VAL A 44 8.14 -0.48 -5.82
C VAL A 44 8.53 0.16 -4.50
N ARG A 45 9.19 1.30 -4.56
CA ARG A 45 9.58 1.99 -3.35
C ARG A 45 8.36 2.37 -2.51
N THR A 46 7.29 2.80 -3.17
CA THR A 46 6.06 3.16 -2.49
C THR A 46 5.50 1.96 -1.72
N ILE A 47 5.48 0.81 -2.37
CA ILE A 47 4.97 -0.41 -1.72
C ILE A 47 5.86 -0.78 -0.54
N GLN A 48 7.18 -0.69 -0.72
CA GLN A 48 8.09 -1.02 0.36
C GLN A 48 7.89 -0.11 1.56
N ASN A 49 7.72 1.17 1.31
CA ASN A 49 7.48 2.13 2.37
C ASN A 49 6.17 1.83 3.09
N GLN A 50 5.12 1.56 2.33
CA GLN A 50 3.82 1.30 2.92
C GLN A 50 3.83 0.01 3.72
N LEU A 51 4.48 -1.02 3.21
CA LEU A 51 4.56 -2.28 3.94
C LEU A 51 5.34 -2.11 5.24
N ASN A 52 6.39 -1.31 5.22
CA ASN A 52 7.15 -1.07 6.44
C ASN A 52 6.30 -0.34 7.49
N ALA A 53 5.50 0.61 7.05
CA ALA A 53 4.62 1.31 7.98
C ALA A 53 3.57 0.35 8.55
N ILE A 54 3.01 -0.49 7.70
CA ILE A 54 2.02 -1.47 8.14
C ILE A 54 2.65 -2.47 9.10
N SER A 55 3.91 -2.79 8.87
CA SER A 55 4.64 -3.72 9.71
C SER A 55 4.68 -3.29 11.17
N ASN A 56 4.63 -2.00 11.43
CA ASN A 56 4.63 -1.53 12.80
C ASN A 56 3.38 -1.99 13.56
N SER A 57 2.27 -2.16 12.87
CA SER A 57 1.04 -2.67 13.47
C SER A 57 0.88 -4.17 13.26
N TYR A 58 1.57 -4.72 12.29
CA TYR A 58 1.47 -6.14 11.97
C TYR A 58 2.88 -6.68 11.86
N PRO A 59 3.51 -6.95 13.01
CA PRO A 59 4.95 -7.30 13.03
C PRO A 59 5.33 -8.56 12.29
N ALA A 60 4.36 -9.41 11.95
CA ALA A 60 4.67 -10.60 11.17
C ALA A 60 5.15 -10.23 9.78
N ILE A 61 4.84 -9.04 9.30
CA ILE A 61 5.31 -8.59 8.00
C ILE A 61 6.75 -8.12 8.18
N PRO A 62 7.70 -8.76 7.50
CA PRO A 62 9.10 -8.36 7.68
C PRO A 62 9.35 -7.01 7.04
N LYS A 63 10.21 -6.23 7.67
CA LYS A 63 10.60 -4.95 7.09
C LYS A 63 11.54 -5.17 5.93
N VAL A 64 11.47 -4.29 4.95
CA VAL A 64 12.30 -4.41 3.75
C VAL A 64 12.99 -3.09 3.49
N ALA A 65 14.06 -3.15 2.72
CA ALA A 65 14.74 -1.93 2.29
C ALA A 65 13.84 -1.18 1.31
N GLU A 66 13.81 0.14 1.47
CA GLU A 66 12.99 0.97 0.59
C GLU A 66 13.85 1.47 -0.55
N ASP A 67 14.34 0.54 -1.33
CA ASP A 67 15.30 0.82 -2.38
C ASP A 67 14.71 0.83 -3.79
N GLY A 68 13.43 0.56 -3.90
CA GLY A 68 12.78 0.56 -5.20
C GLY A 68 13.08 -0.67 -6.03
N ILE A 69 13.64 -1.69 -5.44
CA ILE A 69 13.96 -2.93 -6.15
C ILE A 69 13.14 -4.06 -5.53
N TYR A 70 12.34 -4.69 -6.37
CA TYR A 70 11.46 -5.75 -5.91
C TYR A 70 12.24 -7.06 -5.95
N GLY A 71 12.75 -7.43 -4.81
CA GLY A 71 13.51 -8.67 -4.69
C GLY A 71 12.75 -9.68 -3.86
N PRO A 72 13.41 -10.79 -3.52
CA PRO A 72 12.77 -11.85 -2.74
C PRO A 72 12.26 -11.37 -1.39
N ALA A 73 12.95 -10.44 -0.76
CA ALA A 73 12.51 -9.94 0.54
C ALA A 73 11.21 -9.16 0.40
N THR A 74 11.09 -8.36 -0.64
CA THR A 74 9.86 -7.63 -0.89
C THR A 74 8.73 -8.61 -1.20
N ALA A 75 9.01 -9.62 -2.00
CA ALA A 75 8.00 -10.63 -2.33
C ALA A 75 7.50 -11.33 -1.08
N GLU A 76 8.39 -11.60 -0.14
CA GLU A 76 8.00 -12.27 1.08
C GLU A 76 7.13 -11.36 1.95
N ALA A 77 7.47 -10.10 2.03
CA ALA A 77 6.65 -9.16 2.78
C ALA A 77 5.26 -9.05 2.16
N VAL A 78 5.19 -9.02 0.83
CA VAL A 78 3.90 -8.97 0.15
C VAL A 78 3.10 -10.24 0.41
N ARG A 79 3.75 -11.39 0.36
CA ARG A 79 3.08 -12.65 0.62
C ARG A 79 2.51 -12.70 2.03
N THR A 80 3.28 -12.23 2.99
CA THR A 80 2.82 -12.20 4.38
C THR A 80 1.64 -11.26 4.54
N PHE A 81 1.71 -10.09 3.90
CA PHE A 81 0.59 -9.17 3.93
C PHE A 81 -0.66 -9.84 3.34
N GLN A 82 -0.50 -10.49 2.21
CA GLN A 82 -1.64 -11.15 1.57
C GLN A 82 -2.24 -12.21 2.47
N ARG A 83 -1.40 -12.95 3.17
CA ARG A 83 -1.89 -13.98 4.08
C ARG A 83 -2.71 -13.35 5.21
N ILE A 84 -2.20 -12.29 5.80
CA ILE A 84 -2.86 -11.65 6.93
C ILE A 84 -4.21 -11.07 6.52
N PHE A 85 -4.27 -10.50 5.34
CA PHE A 85 -5.48 -9.79 4.90
C PHE A 85 -6.35 -10.59 3.95
N GLY A 86 -6.12 -11.90 3.85
CA GLY A 86 -7.04 -12.78 3.15
C GLY A 86 -6.99 -12.70 1.64
N LEU A 87 -5.86 -12.30 1.10
CA LEU A 87 -5.66 -12.26 -0.34
C LEU A 87 -4.89 -13.49 -0.80
N PRO A 88 -4.98 -13.84 -2.08
CA PRO A 88 -4.15 -14.93 -2.58
C PRO A 88 -2.68 -14.62 -2.37
N GLN A 89 -1.94 -15.60 -1.89
CA GLN A 89 -0.55 -15.40 -1.48
C GLN A 89 0.38 -15.57 -2.67
N THR A 90 0.32 -14.66 -3.59
CA THR A 90 1.10 -14.73 -4.82
C THR A 90 2.47 -14.10 -4.71
N GLY A 91 2.64 -13.20 -3.76
CA GLY A 91 3.90 -12.48 -3.64
C GLY A 91 4.06 -11.37 -4.67
N VAL A 92 3.02 -11.09 -5.45
CA VAL A 92 3.07 -10.02 -6.42
C VAL A 92 2.00 -9.00 -6.07
N VAL A 93 2.21 -7.76 -6.51
CA VAL A 93 1.28 -6.68 -6.21
C VAL A 93 0.49 -6.40 -7.47
N ASP A 94 -0.69 -7.02 -7.55
CA ASP A 94 -1.62 -6.72 -8.61
C ASP A 94 -2.53 -5.59 -8.13
N PHE A 95 -3.54 -5.27 -8.93
CA PHE A 95 -4.45 -4.18 -8.63
C PHE A 95 -5.08 -4.33 -7.25
N LYS A 96 -5.58 -5.52 -6.96
CA LYS A 96 -6.27 -5.74 -5.71
C LYS A 96 -5.32 -5.62 -4.51
N THR A 97 -4.14 -6.18 -4.64
CA THR A 97 -3.15 -6.10 -3.56
C THR A 97 -2.68 -4.67 -3.37
N TRP A 98 -2.49 -3.94 -4.47
CA TRP A 98 -2.11 -2.54 -4.37
C TRP A 98 -3.12 -1.75 -3.56
N TYR A 99 -4.40 -1.90 -3.88
CA TYR A 99 -5.42 -1.14 -3.17
C TYR A 99 -5.56 -1.57 -1.73
N GLU A 100 -5.38 -2.85 -1.46
CA GLU A 100 -5.48 -3.31 -0.09
C GLU A 100 -4.33 -2.77 0.74
N ILE A 101 -3.12 -2.78 0.19
CA ILE A 101 -1.97 -2.20 0.88
C ILE A 101 -2.20 -0.72 1.14
N SER A 102 -2.68 0.01 0.14
CA SER A 102 -2.94 1.43 0.31
C SER A 102 -4.00 1.68 1.37
N ARG A 103 -5.06 0.90 1.37
CA ARG A 103 -6.13 1.06 2.34
C ARG A 103 -5.62 0.82 3.75
N VAL A 104 -4.87 -0.24 3.94
CA VAL A 104 -4.37 -0.56 5.27
C VAL A 104 -3.35 0.47 5.71
N TYR A 105 -2.50 0.90 4.78
CA TYR A 105 -1.51 1.92 5.10
C TYR A 105 -2.18 3.19 5.62
N VAL A 106 -3.21 3.66 4.95
CA VAL A 106 -3.90 4.86 5.39
C VAL A 106 -4.54 4.62 6.75
N ALA A 107 -5.14 3.46 6.93
CA ALA A 107 -5.80 3.17 8.18
C ALA A 107 -4.83 3.17 9.35
N VAL A 108 -3.69 2.51 9.22
CA VAL A 108 -2.76 2.43 10.33
C VAL A 108 -2.08 3.77 10.60
N THR A 109 -1.79 4.54 9.56
CA THR A 109 -1.14 5.82 9.77
C THR A 109 -2.13 6.86 10.27
N LYS A 110 -3.37 6.78 9.85
CA LYS A 110 -4.37 7.69 10.33
C LYS A 110 -4.66 7.47 11.81
N ILE A 111 -4.74 6.22 12.20
CA ILE A 111 -4.95 5.91 13.60
C ILE A 111 -3.77 6.40 14.43
N ALA A 112 -2.56 6.17 13.95
CA ALA A 112 -1.38 6.64 14.66
C ALA A 112 -1.38 8.16 14.77
N SER A 113 -1.86 8.82 13.74
CA SER A 113 -1.92 10.27 13.72
C SER A 113 -2.92 10.80 14.74
N LEU A 114 -3.98 10.10 14.95
CA LEU A 114 -5.00 10.54 15.90
C LEU A 114 -4.69 10.17 17.33
N HIS A 115 -3.89 9.15 17.51
CA HIS A 115 -3.61 8.64 18.83
C HIS A 115 -2.96 9.62 19.78
N PRO A 116 -1.99 10.38 19.33
CA PRO A 116 -1.25 11.23 20.26
C PRO A 116 -2.10 12.28 20.96
N ILE A 117 -3.24 12.53 20.47
CA ILE A 117 -4.06 13.54 21.09
C ILE A 117 -4.84 13.01 22.26
N ILE A 118 -4.72 11.77 22.51
CA ILE A 118 -5.43 11.18 23.62
C ILE A 118 -4.73 11.40 24.97
#